data_aad50eb43c5f89da19ee3766c9d68465
#
_entry.id   aad50eb43c5f89da19ee3766c9d68465
#
_cell.length_a   1.000
_cell.length_b   1.000
_cell.length_c   1.000
_cell.angle_alpha   90.00
_cell.angle_beta   90.00
_cell.angle_gamma   90.00
#
_symmetry.space_group_name_H-M   'P 1'
#
loop_
_entity.id
_entity.type
_entity.pdbx_description
1 polymer ?
#
loop_
_entity_poly.entity_id
_entity_poly.type
_entity_poly.pdbx_seq_one_letter_code
_entity_poly.pdbx_strand_id
1 'polypeptide(L)'
;GVGDFASNLFWQSISMFLMFFYTDVFGLGAAVAGSILFVARVVDAVWDLFLGYAIDRTRTRWGRCRPYLLFAPPLLALAAWATFTVPNLSPDGKVLYAYATYIALMLCYSLVNIPYSAMPALLSANPVERTRLAEYRMFLAFSGGLLVAAATLPLVEWLGGGDRKLGYQSTVLAMGVLSVLLFWTCFAGTQERVAPLPQRPDLKGELRIILRSRTWW
;
A
#
# COMPACT_ATOMS: atom_id res chain seq x y z
N GLY A 1 -10.29 1.25 -10.96
CA GLY A 1 -9.22 0.47 -11.60
C GLY A 1 -7.86 1.15 -11.56
N VAL A 2 -7.77 2.47 -11.83
CA VAL A 2 -6.48 3.20 -11.87
C VAL A 2 -5.74 3.14 -10.53
N GLY A 3 -6.44 3.21 -9.42
CA GLY A 3 -5.83 3.05 -8.09
C GLY A 3 -5.29 1.64 -7.82
N ASP A 4 -5.88 0.59 -8.42
CA ASP A 4 -5.34 -0.77 -8.30
C ASP A 4 -4.01 -0.91 -9.06
N PHE A 5 -3.90 -0.29 -10.23
CA PHE A 5 -2.63 -0.19 -10.95
C PHE A 5 -1.57 0.51 -10.08
N ALA A 6 -1.93 1.67 -9.51
CA ALA A 6 -1.05 2.44 -8.63
C ALA A 6 -0.62 1.66 -7.37
N SER A 7 -1.53 0.96 -6.71
CA SER A 7 -1.23 0.11 -5.55
C SER A 7 -0.28 -1.03 -5.92
N ASN A 8 -0.47 -1.63 -7.09
CA ASN A 8 0.38 -2.73 -7.55
C ASN A 8 1.80 -2.30 -7.92
N LEU A 9 2.04 -1.03 -8.28
CA LEU A 9 3.40 -0.53 -8.44
C LEU A 9 4.23 -0.70 -7.15
N PHE A 10 3.64 -0.43 -5.98
CA PHE A 10 4.32 -0.63 -4.70
C PHE A 10 4.32 -2.10 -4.27
N TRP A 11 3.15 -2.74 -4.30
CA TRP A 11 3.00 -4.10 -3.79
C TRP A 11 3.90 -5.10 -4.51
N GLN A 12 3.94 -5.03 -5.83
CA GLN A 12 4.78 -5.92 -6.64
C GLN A 12 6.27 -5.60 -6.49
N SER A 13 6.63 -4.30 -6.38
CA SER A 13 8.02 -3.92 -6.10
C SER A 13 8.51 -4.48 -4.78
N ILE A 14 7.69 -4.42 -3.73
CA ILE A 14 7.99 -5.01 -2.43
C ILE A 14 8.06 -6.53 -2.53
N SER A 15 7.04 -7.17 -3.11
CA SER A 15 6.92 -8.63 -3.13
C SER A 15 8.01 -9.31 -3.95
N MET A 16 8.45 -8.69 -5.04
CA MET A 16 9.42 -9.30 -5.97
C MET A 16 10.86 -8.90 -5.66
N PHE A 17 11.09 -7.66 -5.23
CA PHE A 17 12.44 -7.11 -5.21
C PHE A 17 12.95 -6.75 -3.81
N LEU A 18 12.10 -6.58 -2.80
CA LEU A 18 12.56 -6.09 -1.50
C LEU A 18 13.49 -7.07 -0.79
N MET A 19 13.17 -8.37 -0.83
CA MET A 19 14.03 -9.38 -0.21
C MET A 19 15.41 -9.40 -0.85
N PHE A 20 15.47 -9.40 -2.18
CA PHE A 20 16.73 -9.29 -2.94
C PHE A 20 17.46 -7.99 -2.63
N PHE A 21 16.75 -6.86 -2.59
CA PHE A 21 17.34 -5.58 -2.24
C PHE A 21 17.99 -5.60 -0.85
N TYR A 22 17.31 -6.16 0.15
CA TYR A 22 17.84 -6.23 1.51
C TYR A 22 19.06 -7.14 1.63
N THR A 23 19.09 -8.27 0.93
CA THR A 23 20.22 -9.21 1.00
C THR A 23 21.40 -8.78 0.14
N ASP A 24 21.17 -8.44 -1.13
CA ASP A 24 22.22 -8.30 -2.13
C ASP A 24 22.67 -6.85 -2.33
N VAL A 25 21.80 -5.86 -2.09
CA VAL A 25 22.10 -4.44 -2.31
C VAL A 25 22.34 -3.71 -0.98
N PHE A 26 21.49 -3.94 0.01
CA PHE A 26 21.57 -3.31 1.33
C PHE A 26 22.62 -4.02 2.21
N GLY A 27 22.79 -5.34 2.03
CA GLY A 27 23.79 -6.15 2.72
C GLY A 27 23.35 -6.66 4.09
N LEU A 28 22.06 -6.92 4.30
CA LEU A 28 21.52 -7.59 5.49
C LEU A 28 21.58 -9.11 5.34
N GLY A 29 21.74 -9.82 6.44
CA GLY A 29 21.57 -11.28 6.44
C GLY A 29 20.11 -11.67 6.17
N ALA A 30 19.90 -12.78 5.44
CA ALA A 30 18.56 -13.23 5.05
C ALA A 30 17.61 -13.46 6.24
N ALA A 31 18.12 -13.93 7.38
CA ALA A 31 17.34 -14.12 8.61
C ALA A 31 16.85 -12.76 9.17
N VAL A 32 17.69 -11.72 9.13
CA VAL A 32 17.32 -10.37 9.57
C VAL A 32 16.29 -9.79 8.60
N ALA A 33 16.51 -9.90 7.29
CA ALA A 33 15.54 -9.46 6.29
C ALA A 33 14.18 -10.14 6.47
N GLY A 34 14.15 -11.46 6.67
CA GLY A 34 12.92 -12.21 6.96
C GLY A 34 12.22 -11.74 8.24
N SER A 35 12.98 -11.45 9.31
CA SER A 35 12.41 -10.94 10.57
C SER A 35 11.79 -9.54 10.41
N ILE A 36 12.40 -8.65 9.59
CA ILE A 36 11.85 -7.34 9.25
C ILE A 36 10.48 -7.50 8.57
N LEU A 37 10.40 -8.37 7.57
CA LEU A 37 9.15 -8.63 6.85
C LEU A 37 8.06 -9.19 7.78
N PHE A 38 8.42 -10.12 8.67
CA PHE A 38 7.48 -10.72 9.61
C PHE A 38 6.96 -9.71 10.65
N VAL A 39 7.86 -8.98 11.31
CA VAL A 39 7.47 -8.00 12.34
C VAL A 39 6.56 -6.92 11.73
N ALA A 40 6.91 -6.41 10.55
CA ALA A 40 6.10 -5.41 9.89
C ALA A 40 4.67 -5.93 9.58
N ARG A 41 4.51 -7.21 9.22
CA ARG A 41 3.18 -7.82 9.01
C ARG A 41 2.35 -7.88 10.29
N VAL A 42 2.97 -8.19 11.42
CA VAL A 42 2.27 -8.22 12.72
C VAL A 42 1.83 -6.81 13.11
N VAL A 43 2.71 -5.82 12.93
CA VAL A 43 2.38 -4.41 13.22
C VAL A 43 1.25 -3.91 12.31
N ASP A 44 1.31 -4.22 11.02
CA ASP A 44 0.31 -3.85 10.00
C ASP A 44 -1.07 -4.45 10.34
N ALA A 45 -1.13 -5.71 10.72
CA ALA A 45 -2.38 -6.36 11.10
C ALA A 45 -3.07 -5.66 12.30
N VAL A 46 -2.29 -5.19 13.27
CA VAL A 46 -2.82 -4.41 14.39
C VAL A 46 -3.25 -3.01 13.93
N TRP A 47 -2.43 -2.38 13.09
CA TRP A 47 -2.72 -1.06 12.53
C TRP A 47 -4.01 -1.04 11.71
N ASP A 48 -4.26 -2.06 10.90
CA ASP A 48 -5.43 -2.15 10.05
C ASP A 48 -6.75 -2.08 10.84
N LEU A 49 -6.79 -2.64 12.04
CA LEU A 49 -7.95 -2.54 12.94
C LEU A 49 -8.21 -1.10 13.37
N PHE A 50 -7.17 -0.39 13.79
CA PHE A 50 -7.27 1.02 14.19
C PHE A 50 -7.64 1.91 13.00
N LEU A 51 -7.04 1.64 11.85
CA LEU A 51 -7.29 2.40 10.63
C LEU A 51 -8.71 2.20 10.12
N GLY A 52 -9.24 0.98 10.13
CA GLY A 52 -10.63 0.70 9.77
C GLY A 52 -11.59 1.53 10.63
N TYR A 53 -11.37 1.53 11.95
CA TYR A 53 -12.15 2.32 12.89
C TYR A 53 -12.03 3.85 12.64
N ALA A 54 -10.84 4.34 12.33
CA ALA A 54 -10.60 5.75 12.02
C ALA A 54 -11.33 6.18 10.73
N ILE A 55 -11.25 5.35 9.67
CA ILE A 55 -11.94 5.58 8.40
C ILE A 55 -13.45 5.65 8.62
N ASP A 56 -14.01 4.77 9.45
CA ASP A 56 -15.44 4.73 9.75
C ASP A 56 -15.95 6.01 10.43
N ARG A 57 -15.09 6.69 11.15
CA ARG A 57 -15.39 7.97 11.81
C ARG A 57 -15.04 9.21 10.99
N THR A 58 -14.29 9.04 9.92
CA THR A 58 -13.90 10.16 9.07
C THR A 58 -15.12 10.74 8.36
N ARG A 59 -15.33 12.05 8.57
CA ARG A 59 -16.39 12.81 7.91
C ARG A 59 -15.80 14.11 7.38
N THR A 60 -15.59 14.19 6.09
CA THR A 60 -15.04 15.37 5.44
C THR A 60 -15.93 15.84 4.30
N ARG A 61 -15.68 17.08 3.83
CA ARG A 61 -16.37 17.63 2.64
C ARG A 61 -16.16 16.82 1.37
N TRP A 62 -15.12 15.99 1.32
CA TRP A 62 -14.80 15.13 0.17
C TRP A 62 -15.35 13.70 0.30
N GLY A 63 -15.95 13.37 1.43
CA GLY A 63 -16.40 12.03 1.77
C GLY A 63 -15.55 11.39 2.86
N ARG A 64 -15.66 10.06 2.99
CA ARG A 64 -15.05 9.27 4.04
C ARG A 64 -13.68 8.68 3.62
N CYS A 65 -13.59 8.13 2.42
CA CYS A 65 -12.41 7.44 1.89
C CYS A 65 -11.52 8.33 1.03
N ARG A 66 -12.10 9.27 0.31
CA ARG A 66 -11.39 10.14 -0.65
C ARG A 66 -10.25 10.98 -0.07
N PRO A 67 -10.33 11.55 1.16
CA PRO A 67 -9.20 12.30 1.73
C PRO A 67 -7.91 11.48 1.82
N TYR A 68 -8.04 10.20 2.11
CA TYR A 68 -6.88 9.30 2.18
C TYR A 68 -6.20 9.12 0.83
N LEU A 69 -6.96 9.10 -0.27
CA LEU A 69 -6.40 9.04 -1.63
C LEU A 69 -5.68 10.32 -2.07
N LEU A 70 -5.93 11.42 -1.39
CA LEU A 70 -5.25 12.68 -1.66
C LEU A 70 -3.94 12.81 -0.87
N PHE A 71 -3.99 12.52 0.43
CA PHE A 71 -2.90 12.83 1.36
C PHE A 71 -1.96 11.65 1.62
N ALA A 72 -2.45 10.41 1.58
CA ALA A 72 -1.64 9.24 1.90
C ALA A 72 -0.67 8.80 0.77
N PRO A 73 -0.96 8.92 -0.53
CA PRO A 73 -0.05 8.48 -1.59
C PRO A 73 1.33 9.17 -1.57
N PRO A 74 1.47 10.48 -1.34
CA PRO A 74 2.78 11.10 -1.19
C PRO A 74 3.59 10.54 -0.03
N LEU A 75 2.94 10.25 1.11
CA LEU A 75 3.60 9.63 2.27
C LEU A 75 4.06 8.21 1.95
N LEU A 76 3.21 7.45 1.22
CA LEU A 76 3.56 6.11 0.75
C LEU A 76 4.77 6.15 -0.20
N ALA A 77 4.81 7.08 -1.14
CA ALA A 77 5.92 7.25 -2.06
C ALA A 77 7.23 7.59 -1.33
N LEU A 78 7.17 8.47 -0.33
CA LEU A 78 8.32 8.81 0.51
C LEU A 78 8.80 7.62 1.35
N ALA A 79 7.88 6.86 1.95
CA ALA A 79 8.21 5.67 2.72
C ALA A 79 8.85 4.59 1.83
N ALA A 80 8.33 4.39 0.63
CA ALA A 80 8.90 3.47 -0.34
C ALA A 80 10.30 3.90 -0.78
N TRP A 81 10.49 5.16 -1.12
CA TRP A 81 11.79 5.71 -1.45
C TRP A 81 12.80 5.54 -0.32
N ALA A 82 12.41 5.82 0.93
CA ALA A 82 13.26 5.62 2.11
C ALA A 82 13.60 4.14 2.30
N THR A 83 12.66 3.22 2.12
CA THR A 83 12.88 1.76 2.24
C THR A 83 13.92 1.25 1.25
N PHE A 84 13.94 1.79 0.03
CA PHE A 84 14.92 1.44 -1.01
C PHE A 84 16.15 2.36 -1.04
N THR A 85 16.39 3.10 0.03
CA THR A 85 17.59 3.93 0.22
C THR A 85 18.57 3.22 1.14
N VAL A 86 19.86 3.18 0.75
CA VAL A 86 20.95 2.61 1.58
C VAL A 86 21.72 3.74 2.27
N PRO A 87 21.44 4.03 3.55
CA PRO A 87 22.14 5.08 4.26
C PRO A 87 23.53 4.61 4.72
N ASN A 88 24.46 5.56 4.89
CA ASN A 88 25.78 5.31 5.45
C ASN A 88 25.70 5.25 6.99
N LEU A 89 25.25 4.12 7.52
CA LEU A 89 25.09 3.87 8.95
C LEU A 89 25.93 2.67 9.40
N SER A 90 26.15 2.54 10.70
CA SER A 90 26.71 1.34 11.32
C SER A 90 25.84 0.11 11.01
N PRO A 91 26.36 -1.13 11.11
CA PRO A 91 25.58 -2.34 10.84
C PRO A 91 24.26 -2.39 11.62
N ASP A 92 24.30 -2.09 12.92
CA ASP A 92 23.09 -2.06 13.76
C ASP A 92 22.15 -0.92 13.38
N GLY A 93 22.70 0.25 13.02
CA GLY A 93 21.92 1.38 12.51
C GLY A 93 21.19 1.07 11.21
N LYS A 94 21.79 0.28 10.31
CA LYS A 94 21.17 -0.20 9.09
C LYS A 94 19.98 -1.10 9.38
N VAL A 95 20.10 -2.03 10.33
CA VAL A 95 19.01 -2.92 10.72
C VAL A 95 17.84 -2.10 11.27
N LEU A 96 18.10 -1.19 12.20
CA LEU A 96 17.06 -0.32 12.77
C LEU A 96 16.37 0.53 11.70
N TYR A 97 17.15 1.10 10.77
CA TYR A 97 16.65 1.88 9.65
C TYR A 97 15.71 1.05 8.75
N ALA A 98 16.12 -0.18 8.41
CA ALA A 98 15.31 -1.08 7.59
C ALA A 98 13.99 -1.46 8.27
N TYR A 99 14.00 -1.76 9.59
CA TYR A 99 12.77 -1.96 10.36
C TYR A 99 11.86 -0.74 10.33
N ALA A 100 12.40 0.44 10.65
CA ALA A 100 11.62 1.67 10.75
C ALA A 100 10.98 2.06 9.41
N THR A 101 11.76 2.01 8.32
CA THR A 101 11.29 2.41 6.99
C THR A 101 10.28 1.41 6.42
N TYR A 102 10.50 0.11 6.61
CA TYR A 102 9.57 -0.89 6.11
C TYR A 102 8.26 -0.92 6.90
N ILE A 103 8.30 -0.77 8.22
CA ILE A 103 7.08 -0.61 9.03
C ILE A 103 6.32 0.64 8.57
N ALA A 104 7.00 1.79 8.43
CA ALA A 104 6.37 3.01 7.93
C ALA A 104 5.74 2.81 6.54
N LEU A 105 6.43 2.10 5.64
CA LEU A 105 5.92 1.76 4.31
C LEU A 105 4.63 0.94 4.39
N MET A 106 4.58 -0.09 5.23
CA MET A 106 3.37 -0.93 5.39
C MET A 106 2.20 -0.12 5.96
N LEU A 107 2.44 0.68 7.01
CA LEU A 107 1.41 1.56 7.59
C LEU A 107 0.87 2.58 6.57
N CYS A 108 1.74 3.19 5.77
CA CYS A 108 1.34 4.11 4.70
C CYS A 108 0.60 3.38 3.57
N TYR A 109 0.99 2.15 3.25
CA TYR A 109 0.30 1.32 2.26
C TYR A 109 -1.14 1.04 2.69
N SER A 110 -1.36 0.63 3.93
CA SER A 110 -2.69 0.41 4.49
C SER A 110 -3.55 1.68 4.51
N LEU A 111 -2.95 2.86 4.79
CA LEU A 111 -3.63 4.18 4.72
C LEU A 111 -4.21 4.48 3.33
N VAL A 112 -3.63 3.96 2.27
CA VAL A 112 -4.14 4.11 0.90
C VAL A 112 -5.07 2.96 0.52
N ASN A 113 -4.66 1.72 0.81
CA ASN A 113 -5.29 0.52 0.28
C ASN A 113 -6.64 0.21 0.94
N ILE A 114 -6.79 0.40 2.26
CA ILE A 114 -8.04 0.11 2.97
C ILE A 114 -9.17 1.05 2.52
N PRO A 115 -9.01 2.41 2.54
CA PRO A 115 -10.06 3.29 2.06
C PRO A 115 -10.37 3.08 0.58
N TYR A 116 -9.33 2.81 -0.24
CA TYR A 116 -9.51 2.53 -1.66
C TYR A 116 -10.32 1.25 -1.90
N SER A 117 -10.07 0.20 -1.12
CA SER A 117 -10.81 -1.07 -1.22
C SER A 117 -12.28 -0.96 -0.76
N ALA A 118 -12.58 -0.02 0.13
CA ALA A 118 -13.94 0.27 0.55
C ALA A 118 -14.75 1.11 -0.46
N MET A 119 -14.07 1.85 -1.35
CA MET A 119 -14.73 2.78 -2.29
C MET A 119 -15.79 2.15 -3.21
N PRO A 120 -15.64 0.96 -3.81
CA PRO A 120 -16.65 0.38 -4.70
C PRO A 120 -18.03 0.32 -4.07
N ALA A 121 -18.12 0.06 -2.77
CA ALA A 121 -19.37 0.04 -2.04
C ALA A 121 -20.03 1.43 -1.89
N LEU A 122 -19.20 2.49 -1.90
CA LEU A 122 -19.64 3.88 -1.80
C LEU A 122 -19.92 4.53 -3.16
N LEU A 123 -19.44 3.92 -4.25
CA LEU A 123 -19.64 4.44 -5.61
C LEU A 123 -20.98 4.03 -6.22
N SER A 124 -21.44 2.78 -6.00
CA SER A 124 -22.69 2.27 -6.53
C SER A 124 -23.35 1.28 -5.58
N ALA A 125 -24.69 1.38 -5.49
CA ALA A 125 -25.52 0.40 -4.80
C ALA A 125 -25.86 -0.82 -5.67
N ASN A 126 -25.64 -0.72 -7.00
CA ASN A 126 -25.98 -1.78 -7.96
C ASN A 126 -24.93 -2.89 -7.97
N PRO A 127 -25.28 -4.16 -7.66
CA PRO A 127 -24.33 -5.27 -7.67
C PRO A 127 -23.67 -5.52 -9.02
N VAL A 128 -24.39 -5.35 -10.14
CA VAL A 128 -23.87 -5.56 -11.50
C VAL A 128 -22.77 -4.54 -11.82
N GLU A 129 -22.99 -3.26 -11.45
CA GLU A 129 -21.97 -2.23 -11.63
C GLU A 129 -20.73 -2.50 -10.78
N ARG A 130 -20.89 -3.00 -9.55
CA ARG A 130 -19.76 -3.41 -8.69
C ARG A 130 -18.96 -4.54 -9.30
N THR A 131 -19.62 -5.53 -9.91
CA THR A 131 -18.94 -6.64 -10.61
C THR A 131 -18.11 -6.10 -11.77
N ARG A 132 -18.66 -5.25 -12.62
CA ARG A 132 -17.91 -4.61 -13.71
C ARG A 132 -16.73 -3.76 -13.20
N LEU A 133 -16.94 -3.02 -12.12
CA LEU A 133 -15.84 -2.29 -11.47
C LEU A 133 -14.73 -3.24 -11.01
N ALA A 134 -15.09 -4.38 -10.43
CA ALA A 134 -14.09 -5.38 -9.99
C ALA A 134 -13.31 -5.97 -11.18
N GLU A 135 -13.94 -6.24 -12.31
CA GLU A 135 -13.28 -6.71 -13.53
C GLU A 135 -12.22 -5.71 -14.02
N TYR A 136 -12.58 -4.43 -14.17
CA TYR A 136 -11.64 -3.38 -14.56
C TYR A 136 -10.51 -3.20 -13.52
N ARG A 137 -10.83 -3.34 -12.24
CA ARG A 137 -9.84 -3.26 -11.16
C ARG A 137 -8.82 -4.38 -11.27
N MET A 138 -9.27 -5.62 -11.46
CA MET A 138 -8.38 -6.78 -11.61
C MET A 138 -7.49 -6.64 -12.85
N PHE A 139 -8.06 -6.27 -14.00
CA PHE A 139 -7.27 -6.06 -15.22
C PHE A 139 -6.15 -5.03 -15.00
N LEU A 140 -6.45 -3.89 -14.40
CA LEU A 140 -5.45 -2.85 -14.14
C LEU A 140 -4.46 -3.25 -13.03
N ALA A 141 -4.88 -4.02 -12.03
CA ALA A 141 -3.99 -4.57 -11.03
C ALA A 141 -2.93 -5.50 -11.64
N PHE A 142 -3.36 -6.43 -12.50
CA PHE A 142 -2.44 -7.32 -13.22
C PHE A 142 -1.53 -6.56 -14.18
N SER A 143 -2.06 -5.55 -14.88
CA SER A 143 -1.26 -4.70 -15.76
C SER A 143 -0.17 -3.94 -14.99
N GLY A 144 -0.48 -3.42 -13.79
CA GLY A 144 0.50 -2.80 -12.91
C GLY A 144 1.58 -3.78 -12.44
N GLY A 145 1.18 -4.99 -12.06
CA GLY A 145 2.12 -6.05 -11.69
C GLY A 145 3.05 -6.46 -12.83
N LEU A 146 2.50 -6.61 -14.03
CA LEU A 146 3.29 -6.92 -15.24
C LEU A 146 4.29 -5.81 -15.56
N LEU A 147 3.86 -4.55 -15.46
CA LEU A 147 4.77 -3.41 -15.65
C LEU A 147 5.94 -3.47 -14.67
N VAL A 148 5.68 -3.70 -13.38
CA VAL A 148 6.75 -3.81 -12.37
C VAL A 148 7.69 -4.96 -12.70
N ALA A 149 7.16 -6.14 -13.02
CA ALA A 149 7.98 -7.30 -13.36
C ALA A 149 8.87 -7.06 -14.58
N ALA A 150 8.36 -6.40 -15.61
CA ALA A 150 9.08 -6.17 -16.85
C ALA A 150 10.02 -4.96 -16.79
N ALA A 151 9.61 -3.88 -16.10
CA ALA A 151 10.30 -2.60 -16.17
C ALA A 151 11.30 -2.36 -15.03
N THR A 152 11.17 -3.03 -13.86
CA THR A 152 11.99 -2.69 -12.69
C THR A 152 13.48 -2.88 -12.97
N LEU A 153 13.91 -4.05 -13.43
CA LEU A 153 15.33 -4.32 -13.65
C LEU A 153 15.95 -3.44 -14.75
N PRO A 154 15.32 -3.28 -15.95
CA PRO A 154 15.80 -2.32 -16.95
C PRO A 154 15.91 -0.89 -16.44
N LEU A 155 14.93 -0.44 -15.63
CA LEU A 155 14.98 0.91 -15.04
C LEU A 155 16.08 1.04 -13.99
N VAL A 156 16.30 0.02 -13.17
CA VAL A 156 17.40 -0.01 -12.18
C VAL A 156 18.75 0.11 -12.88
N GLU A 157 18.97 -0.59 -13.99
CA GLU A 157 20.21 -0.51 -14.77
C GLU A 157 20.37 0.86 -15.43
N TRP A 158 19.31 1.34 -16.06
CA TRP A 158 19.33 2.61 -16.79
C TRP A 158 19.49 3.82 -15.87
N LEU A 159 18.71 3.89 -14.78
CA LEU A 159 18.74 5.02 -13.84
C LEU A 159 19.94 4.94 -12.87
N GLY A 160 20.45 3.72 -12.63
CA GLY A 160 21.58 3.50 -11.71
C GLY A 160 22.95 3.76 -12.35
N GLY A 161 23.06 3.72 -13.68
CA GLY A 161 24.34 3.94 -14.36
C GLY A 161 25.47 3.02 -13.86
N GLY A 162 25.13 1.81 -13.40
CA GLY A 162 26.06 0.83 -12.81
C GLY A 162 26.02 0.77 -11.26
N ASP A 163 25.43 1.75 -10.58
CA ASP A 163 25.18 1.69 -9.14
C ASP A 163 23.79 1.16 -8.85
N ARG A 164 23.70 -0.09 -8.37
CA ARG A 164 22.43 -0.73 -8.04
C ARG A 164 21.65 -0.01 -6.92
N LYS A 165 22.36 0.61 -5.96
CA LYS A 165 21.70 1.34 -4.85
C LYS A 165 20.93 2.54 -5.40
N LEU A 166 21.59 3.38 -6.21
CA LEU A 166 20.96 4.50 -6.88
C LEU A 166 19.88 4.04 -7.85
N GLY A 167 20.11 2.92 -8.57
CA GLY A 167 19.15 2.36 -9.50
C GLY A 167 17.82 1.98 -8.84
N TYR A 168 17.84 1.20 -7.76
CA TYR A 168 16.62 0.84 -7.03
C TYR A 168 15.92 2.06 -6.43
N GLN A 169 16.69 2.94 -5.78
CA GLN A 169 16.16 4.16 -5.19
C GLN A 169 15.45 5.05 -6.21
N SER A 170 16.07 5.30 -7.36
CA SER A 170 15.51 6.14 -8.42
C SER A 170 14.31 5.49 -9.11
N THR A 171 14.35 4.17 -9.34
CA THR A 171 13.25 3.41 -9.93
C THR A 171 12.01 3.45 -9.04
N VAL A 172 12.17 3.19 -7.73
CA VAL A 172 11.07 3.23 -6.78
C VAL A 172 10.51 4.64 -6.62
N LEU A 173 11.36 5.67 -6.65
CA LEU A 173 10.91 7.06 -6.66
C LEU A 173 10.07 7.37 -7.91
N ALA A 174 10.52 6.98 -9.09
CA ALA A 174 9.78 7.20 -10.34
C ALA A 174 8.41 6.49 -10.33
N MET A 175 8.38 5.22 -9.89
CA MET A 175 7.12 4.47 -9.71
C MET A 175 6.24 5.09 -8.64
N GLY A 176 6.83 5.60 -7.57
CA GLY A 176 6.13 6.31 -6.51
C GLY A 176 5.45 7.59 -7.01
N VAL A 177 6.17 8.41 -7.76
CA VAL A 177 5.61 9.64 -8.37
C VAL A 177 4.46 9.29 -9.33
N LEU A 178 4.66 8.29 -10.19
CA LEU A 178 3.59 7.81 -11.08
C LEU A 178 2.37 7.37 -10.28
N SER A 179 2.56 6.60 -9.22
CA SER A 179 1.48 6.12 -8.36
C SER A 179 0.72 7.28 -7.69
N VAL A 180 1.43 8.30 -7.18
CA VAL A 180 0.79 9.50 -6.61
C VAL A 180 -0.11 10.19 -7.64
N LEU A 181 0.39 10.39 -8.87
CA LEU A 181 -0.40 11.00 -9.95
C LEU A 181 -1.65 10.18 -10.27
N LEU A 182 -1.52 8.85 -10.33
CA LEU A 182 -2.63 7.94 -10.59
C LEU A 182 -3.67 7.94 -9.44
N PHE A 183 -3.26 8.01 -8.18
CA PHE A 183 -4.20 8.17 -7.07
C PHE A 183 -4.88 9.54 -7.08
N TRP A 184 -4.20 10.59 -7.46
CA TRP A 184 -4.82 11.91 -7.61
C TRP A 184 -5.82 11.95 -8.77
N THR A 185 -5.55 11.28 -9.89
CA THR A 185 -6.57 11.11 -10.95
C THR A 185 -7.76 10.28 -10.46
N CYS A 186 -7.51 9.25 -9.63
CA CYS A 186 -8.59 8.48 -9.00
C CYS A 186 -9.42 9.36 -8.05
N PHE A 187 -8.78 10.19 -7.23
CA PHE A 187 -9.46 11.16 -6.37
C PHE A 187 -10.32 12.15 -7.18
N ALA A 188 -9.79 12.70 -8.27
CA ALA A 188 -10.50 13.65 -9.12
C ALA A 188 -11.70 13.01 -9.86
N GLY A 189 -11.53 11.76 -10.33
CA GLY A 189 -12.52 11.05 -11.13
C GLY A 189 -13.60 10.29 -10.34
N THR A 190 -13.51 10.23 -8.99
CA THR A 190 -14.48 9.49 -8.17
C THR A 190 -15.25 10.40 -7.22
N GLN A 191 -16.52 10.06 -6.96
CA GLN A 191 -17.36 10.73 -5.97
C GLN A 191 -18.13 9.68 -5.17
N GLU A 192 -18.12 9.81 -3.85
CA GLU A 192 -18.92 8.96 -2.97
C GLU A 192 -20.39 9.36 -3.12
N ARG A 193 -21.21 8.44 -3.67
CA ARG A 193 -22.65 8.68 -3.98
C ARG A 193 -23.58 7.98 -3.02
N VAL A 194 -23.10 6.88 -2.41
CA VAL A 194 -23.90 6.07 -1.48
C VAL A 194 -23.55 6.50 -0.06
N ALA A 195 -24.52 7.04 0.66
CA ALA A 195 -24.34 7.35 2.06
C ALA A 195 -24.10 6.03 2.85
N PRO A 196 -23.06 5.94 3.69
CA PRO A 196 -22.88 4.79 4.53
C PRO A 196 -24.09 4.64 5.46
N LEU A 197 -24.56 3.39 5.62
CA LEU A 197 -25.58 3.08 6.62
C LEU A 197 -25.13 3.61 7.98
N PRO A 198 -26.04 4.21 8.79
CA PRO A 198 -25.69 4.67 10.13
C PRO A 198 -25.38 3.47 11.01
N GLN A 199 -24.13 3.03 11.01
CA GLN A 199 -23.63 2.03 11.94
C GLN A 199 -23.29 2.75 13.24
N ARG A 200 -23.90 2.33 14.34
CA ARG A 200 -23.37 2.61 15.66
C ARG A 200 -22.17 1.66 15.84
N PRO A 201 -20.93 2.15 15.92
CA PRO A 201 -19.79 1.29 16.09
C PRO A 201 -19.79 0.72 17.51
N ASP A 202 -20.38 -0.44 17.66
CA ASP A 202 -20.28 -1.26 18.87
C ASP A 202 -19.23 -2.33 18.67
N LEU A 203 -17.97 -1.93 18.79
CA LEU A 203 -16.81 -2.85 18.66
C LEU A 203 -16.93 -4.07 19.60
N LYS A 204 -17.53 -3.91 20.78
CA LYS A 204 -17.73 -5.03 21.72
C LYS A 204 -18.81 -5.98 21.23
N GLY A 205 -19.88 -5.44 20.64
CA GLY A 205 -20.94 -6.24 20.03
C GLY A 205 -20.47 -6.97 18.78
N GLU A 206 -19.75 -6.30 17.90
CA GLU A 206 -19.21 -6.88 16.66
C GLU A 206 -18.17 -7.97 16.95
N LEU A 207 -17.21 -7.75 17.86
CA LEU A 207 -16.28 -8.78 18.31
C LEU A 207 -16.99 -9.98 18.94
N ARG A 208 -18.04 -9.75 19.72
CA ARG A 208 -18.86 -10.83 20.31
C ARG A 208 -19.58 -11.64 19.24
N ILE A 209 -20.09 -10.98 18.18
CA ILE A 209 -20.76 -11.65 17.05
C ILE A 209 -19.75 -12.50 16.27
N ILE A 210 -18.57 -11.96 15.97
CA ILE A 210 -17.49 -12.68 15.25
C ILE A 210 -17.04 -13.90 16.04
N LEU A 211 -16.74 -13.73 17.33
CA LEU A 211 -16.30 -14.84 18.21
C LEU A 211 -17.38 -15.90 18.45
N ARG A 212 -18.65 -15.56 18.30
CA ARG A 212 -19.80 -16.47 18.51
C ARG A 212 -20.33 -17.09 17.23
N SER A 213 -19.92 -16.58 16.08
CA SER A 213 -20.38 -17.06 14.78
C SER A 213 -19.65 -18.34 14.38
N ARG A 214 -20.39 -19.46 14.36
CA ARG A 214 -19.90 -20.78 13.89
C ARG A 214 -19.45 -20.79 12.42
N THR A 215 -19.83 -19.79 11.66
CA THR A 215 -19.50 -19.66 10.22
C THR A 215 -18.10 -19.08 10.00
N TRP A 216 -17.48 -18.55 11.04
CA TRP A 216 -16.12 -17.99 10.99
C TRP A 216 -15.04 -19.01 11.40
N TRP A 217 -15.41 -20.06 12.12
CA TRP A 217 -14.54 -21.14 12.56
C TRP A 217 -14.84 -22.42 11.77
#